data_70a4fa81c044942f36c106561e3a7002
#
_entry.id   70a4fa81c044942f36c106561e3a7002
#
_cell.length_a   1.000
_cell.length_b   1.000
_cell.length_c   1.000
_cell.angle_alpha   90.00
_cell.angle_beta   90.00
_cell.angle_gamma   90.00
#
_symmetry.space_group_name_H-M   'P 1'
#
loop_
_entity.id
_entity.type
_entity.pdbx_description
1 polymer ?
#
loop_
_entity_poly.entity_id
_entity_poly.type
_entity_poly.pdbx_seq_one_letter_code
_entity_poly.pdbx_strand_id
1 'polypeptide(L)'
;MIPAALTIATAREKFGRETLIEAIVAGTETMVRLGLAIDGPAILYRGIWPTYFTAACGVAAVAARLYDLDSMQSAHALALALTFAAPGVGHHNAASTSRWFALGHAASSGLIAAQAAKTGFTSDLSLLNNGFLNRIYGITPDVNAIVAAPKSHFAIDETSIKPWCGARQTVAATHGLLQIIDDGVPGDAITAVEIGVPPPYLRMINHDVEAGNRASYLTSVRFRLALAAYDRARLYDVGYVPQQMSVEVKAFMQKISVAADPELLVHYPKAWPAKVVVRTGSNVRERLVIAVPGDPQQPFDEQNIETKFRRVLASAGVDNVDELLMGSRSACDPFSLALIQQIKRARALVQASGVG
;
A
#
# COMPACT_ATOMS: atom_id res chain seq x y z
N MET A 1 6.98 -5.75 4.46
CA MET A 1 7.48 -7.10 4.85
C MET A 1 8.47 -7.64 3.82
N ILE A 2 8.12 -7.78 2.53
CA ILE A 2 9.00 -8.38 1.50
C ILE A 2 10.40 -7.72 1.44
N PRO A 3 10.56 -6.37 1.32
CA PRO A 3 11.89 -5.76 1.29
C PRO A 3 12.73 -6.06 2.54
N ALA A 4 12.11 -6.10 3.73
CA ALA A 4 12.81 -6.42 4.96
C ALA A 4 13.30 -7.88 4.97
N ALA A 5 12.44 -8.83 4.59
CA ALA A 5 12.79 -10.24 4.48
C ALA A 5 13.96 -10.46 3.50
N LEU A 6 13.88 -9.86 2.31
CA LEU A 6 14.95 -9.94 1.31
C LEU A 6 16.27 -9.32 1.79
N THR A 7 16.22 -8.18 2.51
CA THR A 7 17.41 -7.54 3.06
C THR A 7 18.10 -8.43 4.08
N ILE A 8 17.33 -9.05 4.98
CA ILE A 8 17.88 -9.97 6.00
C ILE A 8 18.45 -11.23 5.34
N ALA A 9 17.70 -11.82 4.39
CA ALA A 9 18.12 -13.02 3.69
C ALA A 9 19.42 -12.80 2.89
N THR A 10 19.53 -11.68 2.17
CA THR A 10 20.76 -11.35 1.40
C THR A 10 21.97 -11.07 2.29
N ALA A 11 21.78 -10.65 3.54
CA ALA A 11 22.86 -10.40 4.48
C ALA A 11 23.39 -11.69 5.15
N ARG A 12 22.62 -12.77 5.15
CA ARG A 12 22.93 -13.98 5.92
C ARG A 12 23.20 -15.24 5.10
N GLU A 13 23.00 -15.24 3.80
CA GLU A 13 23.35 -16.31 2.84
C GLU A 13 22.87 -17.75 3.15
N LYS A 14 21.87 -17.95 4.04
CA LYS A 14 21.54 -19.30 4.56
C LYS A 14 20.05 -19.59 4.76
N PHE A 15 19.17 -19.04 3.93
CA PHE A 15 17.74 -19.36 4.09
C PHE A 15 17.16 -20.11 2.91
N GLY A 16 16.42 -21.18 3.20
CA GLY A 16 15.56 -21.83 2.23
C GLY A 16 14.36 -20.95 1.83
N ARG A 17 13.81 -21.22 0.66
CA ARG A 17 12.60 -20.59 0.15
C ARG A 17 11.45 -20.59 1.16
N GLU A 18 11.21 -21.73 1.79
CA GLU A 18 10.14 -21.93 2.77
C GLU A 18 10.29 -20.99 3.97
N THR A 19 11.48 -20.93 4.56
CA THR A 19 11.75 -20.04 5.70
C THR A 19 11.54 -18.57 5.34
N LEU A 20 11.88 -18.16 4.10
CA LEU A 20 11.66 -16.80 3.63
C LEU A 20 10.15 -16.50 3.50
N ILE A 21 9.39 -17.43 2.92
CA ILE A 21 7.93 -17.30 2.78
C ILE A 21 7.27 -17.25 4.16
N GLU A 22 7.61 -18.15 5.06
CA GLU A 22 7.11 -18.17 6.44
C GLU A 22 7.38 -16.86 7.17
N ALA A 23 8.57 -16.30 7.01
CA ALA A 23 8.92 -15.01 7.61
C ALA A 23 8.06 -13.86 7.05
N ILE A 24 7.83 -13.84 5.73
CA ILE A 24 6.96 -12.84 5.09
C ILE A 24 5.52 -12.98 5.59
N VAL A 25 5.02 -14.21 5.69
CA VAL A 25 3.67 -14.51 6.20
C VAL A 25 3.56 -14.09 7.66
N ALA A 26 4.50 -14.47 8.52
CA ALA A 26 4.50 -14.10 9.94
C ALA A 26 4.52 -12.58 10.14
N GLY A 27 5.35 -11.87 9.38
CA GLY A 27 5.40 -10.41 9.45
C GLY A 27 4.13 -9.73 8.93
N THR A 28 3.53 -10.27 7.88
CA THR A 28 2.27 -9.76 7.33
C THR A 28 1.12 -10.01 8.31
N GLU A 29 1.03 -11.21 8.87
CA GLU A 29 0.04 -11.58 9.88
C GLU A 29 0.14 -10.67 11.10
N THR A 30 1.34 -10.48 11.64
CA THR A 30 1.59 -9.58 12.78
C THR A 30 1.13 -8.15 12.49
N MET A 31 1.51 -7.62 11.33
CA MET A 31 1.19 -6.26 10.92
C MET A 31 -0.33 -6.05 10.76
N VAL A 32 -1.01 -6.99 10.10
CA VAL A 32 -2.45 -6.90 9.83
C VAL A 32 -3.25 -7.07 11.12
N ARG A 33 -2.93 -8.06 11.97
CA ARG A 33 -3.62 -8.27 13.25
C ARG A 33 -3.48 -7.07 14.18
N LEU A 34 -2.28 -6.50 14.27
CA LEU A 34 -2.11 -5.27 15.05
C LEU A 34 -2.89 -4.10 14.41
N GLY A 35 -2.92 -4.01 13.08
CA GLY A 35 -3.70 -3.01 12.36
C GLY A 35 -5.21 -3.12 12.61
N LEU A 36 -5.74 -4.34 12.70
CA LEU A 36 -7.13 -4.59 13.06
C LEU A 36 -7.39 -4.24 14.54
N ALA A 37 -6.48 -4.65 15.42
CA ALA A 37 -6.61 -4.40 16.86
C ALA A 37 -6.67 -2.91 17.23
N ILE A 38 -5.96 -2.06 16.46
CA ILE A 38 -5.93 -0.61 16.70
C ILE A 38 -6.98 0.16 15.88
N ASP A 39 -7.89 -0.52 15.20
CA ASP A 39 -8.87 0.09 14.28
C ASP A 39 -8.18 1.01 13.25
N GLY A 40 -7.32 0.41 12.46
CA GLY A 40 -6.50 1.12 11.46
C GLY A 40 -7.27 2.09 10.57
N PRO A 41 -8.43 1.73 10.02
CA PRO A 41 -9.25 2.65 9.23
C PRO A 41 -9.67 3.92 9.97
N ALA A 42 -10.04 3.82 11.25
CA ALA A 42 -10.48 4.97 12.04
C ALA A 42 -9.30 5.88 12.46
N ILE A 43 -8.18 5.30 12.87
CA ILE A 43 -7.03 6.09 13.32
C ILE A 43 -6.29 6.81 12.18
N LEU A 44 -6.43 6.33 10.94
CA LEU A 44 -5.82 6.94 9.75
C LEU A 44 -6.18 8.44 9.64
N TYR A 45 -7.44 8.76 9.82
CA TYR A 45 -7.94 10.14 9.68
C TYR A 45 -7.67 11.03 10.89
N ARG A 46 -7.12 10.44 11.97
CA ARG A 46 -6.57 11.16 13.12
C ARG A 46 -5.11 11.54 12.93
N GLY A 47 -4.50 11.19 11.78
CA GLY A 47 -3.08 11.42 11.48
C GLY A 47 -2.15 10.30 11.92
N ILE A 48 -2.70 9.20 12.44
CA ILE A 48 -1.93 8.01 12.79
C ILE A 48 -1.98 7.05 11.60
N TRP A 49 -0.87 6.88 10.91
CA TRP A 49 -0.81 5.97 9.77
C TRP A 49 -0.63 4.52 10.24
N PRO A 50 -1.65 3.66 10.09
CA PRO A 50 -1.61 2.29 10.60
C PRO A 50 -0.40 1.52 10.10
N THR A 51 -0.05 1.68 8.82
CA THR A 51 1.10 1.02 8.20
C THR A 51 2.42 1.36 8.90
N TYR A 52 2.66 2.63 9.24
CA TYR A 52 3.91 3.03 9.90
C TYR A 52 3.92 2.64 11.37
N PHE A 53 2.75 2.71 12.00
CA PHE A 53 2.59 2.29 13.39
C PHE A 53 2.86 0.79 13.57
N THR A 54 2.37 -0.05 12.64
CA THR A 54 2.47 -1.51 12.75
C THR A 54 3.69 -2.11 12.06
N ALA A 55 4.36 -1.36 11.17
CA ALA A 55 5.47 -1.87 10.36
C ALA A 55 6.66 -2.36 11.20
N ALA A 56 6.98 -1.67 12.30
CA ALA A 56 8.06 -2.09 13.19
C ALA A 56 7.80 -3.50 13.76
N CYS A 57 6.57 -3.76 14.23
CA CYS A 57 6.19 -5.08 14.74
C CYS A 57 6.21 -6.14 13.64
N GLY A 58 5.69 -5.82 12.45
CA GLY A 58 5.72 -6.73 11.32
C GLY A 58 7.16 -7.10 10.90
N VAL A 59 8.07 -6.12 10.83
CA VAL A 59 9.49 -6.40 10.51
C VAL A 59 10.19 -7.15 11.65
N ALA A 60 9.85 -6.86 12.91
CA ALA A 60 10.37 -7.64 14.05
C ALA A 60 9.96 -9.11 13.94
N ALA A 61 8.72 -9.42 13.53
CA ALA A 61 8.28 -10.79 13.30
C ALA A 61 9.01 -11.47 12.13
N VAL A 62 9.21 -10.76 11.00
CA VAL A 62 10.06 -11.23 9.89
C VAL A 62 11.47 -11.59 10.39
N ALA A 63 12.08 -10.67 11.14
CA ALA A 63 13.43 -10.84 11.63
C ALA A 63 13.51 -11.94 12.70
N ALA A 64 12.53 -12.05 13.59
CA ALA A 64 12.45 -13.10 14.59
C ALA A 64 12.46 -14.49 13.93
N ARG A 65 11.66 -14.70 12.87
CA ARG A 65 11.64 -15.96 12.12
C ARG A 65 12.98 -16.22 11.40
N LEU A 66 13.56 -15.20 10.76
CA LEU A 66 14.83 -15.34 10.04
C LEU A 66 16.04 -15.43 10.95
N TYR A 67 15.97 -14.97 12.20
CA TYR A 67 17.03 -15.11 13.19
C TYR A 67 16.86 -16.34 14.09
N ASP A 68 15.80 -17.10 13.86
CA ASP A 68 15.46 -18.31 14.62
C ASP A 68 15.35 -18.01 16.13
N LEU A 69 14.63 -16.93 16.45
CA LEU A 69 14.37 -16.54 17.83
C LEU A 69 13.34 -17.49 18.46
N ASP A 70 13.56 -17.85 19.70
CA ASP A 70 12.56 -18.58 20.47
C ASP A 70 11.29 -17.72 20.73
N SER A 71 10.27 -18.34 21.31
CA SER A 71 8.98 -17.66 21.58
C SER A 71 9.11 -16.47 22.53
N MET A 72 10.00 -16.56 23.52
CA MET A 72 10.19 -15.48 24.50
C MET A 72 11.00 -14.32 23.87
N GLN A 73 12.05 -14.63 23.15
CA GLN A 73 12.81 -13.65 22.39
C GLN A 73 11.93 -12.95 21.34
N SER A 74 11.06 -13.71 20.65
CA SER A 74 10.11 -13.17 19.68
C SER A 74 9.10 -12.24 20.35
N ALA A 75 8.57 -12.60 21.51
CA ALA A 75 7.67 -11.74 22.27
C ALA A 75 8.35 -10.42 22.69
N HIS A 76 9.59 -10.48 23.17
CA HIS A 76 10.37 -9.28 23.49
C HIS A 76 10.71 -8.45 22.26
N ALA A 77 11.00 -9.07 21.12
CA ALA A 77 11.21 -8.36 19.85
C ALA A 77 9.97 -7.55 19.43
N LEU A 78 8.78 -8.15 19.53
CA LEU A 78 7.52 -7.48 19.21
C LEU A 78 7.20 -6.34 20.20
N ALA A 79 7.42 -6.57 21.49
CA ALA A 79 7.21 -5.55 22.51
C ALA A 79 8.19 -4.38 22.39
N LEU A 80 9.47 -4.64 22.12
CA LEU A 80 10.45 -3.59 21.80
C LEU A 80 10.05 -2.81 20.55
N ALA A 81 9.63 -3.51 19.49
CA ALA A 81 9.18 -2.86 18.26
C ALA A 81 7.97 -1.96 18.49
N LEU A 82 7.04 -2.35 19.38
CA LEU A 82 5.88 -1.53 19.74
C LEU A 82 6.27 -0.24 20.46
N THR A 83 7.33 -0.27 21.29
CA THR A 83 7.84 0.96 21.94
C THR A 83 8.46 1.95 20.95
N PHE A 84 8.90 1.48 19.78
CA PHE A 84 9.44 2.31 18.70
C PHE A 84 8.38 2.73 17.67
N ALA A 85 7.12 2.32 17.83
CA ALA A 85 6.07 2.60 16.86
C ALA A 85 5.85 4.11 16.73
N ALA A 86 6.07 4.64 15.52
CA ALA A 86 5.85 6.04 15.22
C ALA A 86 4.36 6.27 14.91
N PRO A 87 3.68 7.19 15.62
CA PRO A 87 2.23 7.37 15.46
C PRO A 87 1.85 8.05 14.17
N GLY A 88 2.70 8.90 13.59
CA GLY A 88 2.28 9.70 12.46
C GLY A 88 3.43 10.29 11.65
N VAL A 89 3.09 10.76 10.48
CA VAL A 89 3.99 11.41 9.51
C VAL A 89 3.53 12.83 9.16
N GLY A 90 2.74 13.45 10.02
CA GLY A 90 2.11 14.73 9.77
C GLY A 90 0.83 14.58 8.93
N HIS A 91 0.36 15.68 8.37
CA HIS A 91 -0.88 15.71 7.60
C HIS A 91 -0.73 14.90 6.31
N HIS A 92 -1.74 14.08 5.99
CA HIS A 92 -1.69 13.17 4.84
C HIS A 92 -1.57 13.88 3.48
N ASN A 93 -1.95 15.16 3.39
CA ASN A 93 -1.82 15.99 2.18
C ASN A 93 -0.56 16.86 2.16
N ALA A 94 0.32 16.77 3.16
CA ALA A 94 1.52 17.57 3.17
C ALA A 94 2.46 17.24 2.00
N ALA A 95 2.96 18.26 1.34
CA ALA A 95 4.00 18.17 0.32
C ALA A 95 5.35 17.85 0.99
N SER A 96 5.50 16.62 1.48
CA SER A 96 6.65 16.19 2.27
C SER A 96 7.06 14.78 1.88
N THR A 97 8.36 14.53 1.91
CA THR A 97 8.95 13.20 1.73
C THR A 97 9.04 12.41 3.04
N SER A 98 8.68 13.01 4.17
CA SER A 98 8.78 12.42 5.51
C SER A 98 8.12 11.04 5.63
N ARG A 99 7.02 10.81 4.90
CA ARG A 99 6.32 9.52 4.89
C ARG A 99 7.19 8.36 4.40
N TRP A 100 8.04 8.60 3.41
CA TRP A 100 8.95 7.58 2.86
C TRP A 100 10.05 7.26 3.86
N PHE A 101 10.61 8.31 4.47
CA PHE A 101 11.60 8.18 5.54
C PHE A 101 11.01 7.47 6.76
N ALA A 102 9.80 7.84 7.19
CA ALA A 102 9.13 7.22 8.33
C ALA A 102 8.86 5.72 8.12
N LEU A 103 8.49 5.29 6.90
CA LEU A 103 8.33 3.86 6.60
C LEU A 103 9.66 3.11 6.71
N GLY A 104 10.73 3.67 6.15
CA GLY A 104 12.09 3.10 6.25
C GLY A 104 12.56 3.04 7.71
N HIS A 105 12.31 4.09 8.48
CA HIS A 105 12.64 4.14 9.91
C HIS A 105 11.87 3.08 10.70
N ALA A 106 10.55 2.95 10.49
CA ALA A 106 9.75 1.92 11.14
C ALA A 106 10.26 0.50 10.83
N ALA A 107 10.63 0.23 9.57
CA ALA A 107 11.22 -1.05 9.20
C ALA A 107 12.57 -1.30 9.89
N SER A 108 13.44 -0.30 9.94
CA SER A 108 14.73 -0.38 10.64
C SER A 108 14.55 -0.59 12.14
N SER A 109 13.57 0.07 12.76
CA SER A 109 13.27 -0.09 14.18
C SER A 109 12.85 -1.52 14.52
N GLY A 110 12.04 -2.16 13.66
CA GLY A 110 11.65 -3.56 13.84
C GLY A 110 12.85 -4.52 13.76
N LEU A 111 13.77 -4.27 12.83
CA LEU A 111 14.99 -5.05 12.70
C LEU A 111 15.87 -4.91 13.95
N ILE A 112 16.06 -3.67 14.42
CA ILE A 112 16.84 -3.38 15.64
C ILE A 112 16.21 -4.06 16.85
N ALA A 113 14.87 -4.02 16.99
CA ALA A 113 14.15 -4.66 18.08
C ALA A 113 14.39 -6.18 18.12
N ALA A 114 14.35 -6.86 16.97
CA ALA A 114 14.64 -8.29 16.88
C ALA A 114 16.11 -8.61 17.20
N GLN A 115 17.05 -7.79 16.74
CA GLN A 115 18.48 -7.94 17.06
C GLN A 115 18.73 -7.74 18.57
N ALA A 116 18.11 -6.74 19.18
CA ALA A 116 18.20 -6.48 20.62
C ALA A 116 17.65 -7.67 21.42
N ALA A 117 16.47 -8.17 21.09
CA ALA A 117 15.89 -9.33 21.75
C ALA A 117 16.79 -10.58 21.63
N LYS A 118 17.40 -10.79 20.46
CA LYS A 118 18.37 -11.87 20.25
C LYS A 118 19.56 -11.80 21.20
N THR A 119 19.98 -10.60 21.58
CA THR A 119 21.11 -10.38 22.50
C THR A 119 20.69 -10.26 23.96
N GLY A 120 19.41 -10.54 24.28
CA GLY A 120 18.90 -10.61 25.66
C GLY A 120 18.22 -9.33 26.17
N PHE A 121 18.04 -8.29 25.34
CA PHE A 121 17.20 -7.15 25.74
C PHE A 121 15.75 -7.57 25.86
N THR A 122 15.09 -7.05 26.88
CA THR A 122 13.68 -7.34 27.20
C THR A 122 12.82 -6.08 27.18
N SER A 123 11.52 -6.27 27.04
CA SER A 123 10.50 -5.20 27.12
C SER A 123 9.32 -5.66 27.93
N ASP A 124 8.46 -4.74 28.32
CA ASP A 124 7.19 -5.02 28.98
C ASP A 124 6.25 -5.77 28.02
N LEU A 125 5.96 -7.03 28.33
CA LEU A 125 5.06 -7.87 27.52
C LEU A 125 3.58 -7.52 27.70
N SER A 126 3.24 -6.64 28.63
CA SER A 126 1.85 -6.24 28.91
C SER A 126 1.40 -4.98 28.14
N LEU A 127 2.22 -4.41 27.26
CA LEU A 127 1.94 -3.12 26.57
C LEU A 127 0.58 -3.05 25.89
N LEU A 128 0.07 -4.15 25.37
CA LEU A 128 -1.25 -4.20 24.73
C LEU A 128 -2.41 -4.23 25.75
N ASN A 129 -2.16 -4.69 26.98
CA ASN A 129 -3.19 -4.93 28.00
C ASN A 129 -3.18 -3.89 29.12
N ASN A 130 -2.04 -3.23 29.36
CA ASN A 130 -1.86 -2.33 30.52
C ASN A 130 -2.33 -0.88 30.27
N GLY A 131 -3.01 -0.62 29.17
CA GLY A 131 -3.49 0.72 28.78
C GLY A 131 -2.43 1.66 28.22
N PHE A 132 -1.23 1.15 27.87
CA PHE A 132 -0.16 1.96 27.28
C PHE A 132 -0.63 2.70 26.01
N LEU A 133 -1.22 1.97 25.04
CA LEU A 133 -1.68 2.58 23.79
C LEU A 133 -2.79 3.61 24.03
N ASN A 134 -3.65 3.39 25.02
CA ASN A 134 -4.70 4.34 25.33
C ASN A 134 -4.12 5.63 25.94
N ARG A 135 -3.20 5.52 26.89
CA ARG A 135 -2.61 6.69 27.56
C ARG A 135 -1.77 7.55 26.62
N ILE A 136 -1.05 6.92 25.67
CA ILE A 136 -0.10 7.62 24.80
C ILE A 136 -0.76 8.07 23.50
N TYR A 137 -1.61 7.22 22.90
CA TYR A 137 -2.15 7.45 21.55
C TYR A 137 -3.67 7.58 21.51
N GLY A 138 -4.36 7.42 22.65
CA GLY A 138 -5.82 7.36 22.71
C GLY A 138 -6.40 6.17 21.94
N ILE A 139 -5.66 5.06 21.88
CA ILE A 139 -6.06 3.82 21.20
C ILE A 139 -6.35 2.75 22.23
N THR A 140 -7.59 2.24 22.24
CA THR A 140 -7.94 1.04 23.00
C THR A 140 -7.89 -0.16 22.06
N PRO A 141 -6.87 -1.03 22.15
CA PRO A 141 -6.73 -2.12 21.20
C PRO A 141 -7.76 -3.24 21.49
N ASP A 142 -8.31 -3.81 20.42
CA ASP A 142 -9.02 -5.10 20.51
C ASP A 142 -7.99 -6.25 20.54
N VAL A 143 -7.66 -6.70 21.73
CA VAL A 143 -6.69 -7.79 21.92
C VAL A 143 -7.18 -9.10 21.29
N ASN A 144 -8.48 -9.32 21.18
CA ASN A 144 -9.02 -10.52 20.55
C ASN A 144 -8.65 -10.60 19.06
N ALA A 145 -8.54 -9.47 18.37
CA ALA A 145 -8.09 -9.44 16.98
C ALA A 145 -6.65 -9.95 16.82
N ILE A 146 -5.81 -9.83 17.85
CA ILE A 146 -4.42 -10.31 17.84
C ILE A 146 -4.34 -11.80 18.12
N VAL A 147 -5.06 -12.28 19.16
CA VAL A 147 -4.96 -13.67 19.66
C VAL A 147 -5.94 -14.63 18.99
N ALA A 148 -6.84 -14.14 18.14
CA ALA A 148 -7.78 -14.99 17.42
C ALA A 148 -7.03 -16.14 16.71
N ALA A 149 -7.58 -17.36 16.86
CA ALA A 149 -7.03 -18.51 16.16
C ALA A 149 -6.92 -18.24 14.65
N PRO A 150 -5.86 -18.71 13.99
CA PRO A 150 -5.78 -18.59 12.54
C PRO A 150 -7.05 -19.17 11.91
N LYS A 151 -7.66 -18.44 11.00
CA LYS A 151 -8.73 -18.95 10.15
C LYS A 151 -8.14 -19.98 9.18
N SER A 152 -8.94 -20.49 8.27
CA SER A 152 -8.49 -21.38 7.21
C SER A 152 -7.49 -20.76 6.21
N HIS A 153 -7.23 -19.45 6.35
CA HIS A 153 -6.33 -18.67 5.49
C HIS A 153 -5.59 -17.61 6.33
N PHE A 154 -4.45 -17.15 5.82
CA PHE A 154 -3.66 -16.09 6.43
C PHE A 154 -4.10 -14.70 5.96
N ALA A 155 -3.74 -13.67 6.73
CA ALA A 155 -4.06 -12.28 6.38
C ALA A 155 -3.43 -11.83 5.03
N ILE A 156 -2.35 -12.46 4.60
CA ILE A 156 -1.74 -12.20 3.29
C ILE A 156 -2.69 -12.55 2.14
N ASP A 157 -3.53 -13.56 2.30
CA ASP A 157 -4.50 -13.98 1.28
C ASP A 157 -5.63 -12.97 1.10
N GLU A 158 -5.86 -12.13 2.12
CA GLU A 158 -6.84 -11.03 2.09
C GLU A 158 -6.22 -9.69 1.61
N THR A 159 -4.96 -9.68 1.19
CA THR A 159 -4.33 -8.43 0.73
C THR A 159 -4.71 -8.10 -0.71
N SER A 160 -4.95 -6.81 -0.96
CA SER A 160 -5.20 -6.31 -2.30
C SER A 160 -3.91 -5.92 -3.02
N ILE A 161 -3.78 -6.29 -4.28
CA ILE A 161 -2.75 -5.79 -5.18
C ILE A 161 -3.35 -4.70 -6.05
N LYS A 162 -3.07 -3.44 -5.78
CA LYS A 162 -3.62 -2.33 -6.57
C LYS A 162 -3.31 -2.48 -8.06
N PRO A 163 -4.28 -2.31 -8.97
CA PRO A 163 -4.05 -2.47 -10.41
C PRO A 163 -3.06 -1.44 -10.97
N TRP A 164 -3.01 -0.24 -10.39
CA TRP A 164 -2.11 0.86 -10.77
C TRP A 164 -1.67 1.68 -9.56
N CYS A 165 -0.79 2.66 -9.80
CA CYS A 165 -0.31 3.58 -8.76
C CYS A 165 -1.40 4.57 -8.36
N GLY A 166 -1.52 4.87 -7.07
CA GLY A 166 -2.48 5.83 -6.53
C GLY A 166 -2.97 5.44 -5.14
N ALA A 167 -3.71 6.33 -4.50
CA ALA A 167 -4.36 6.03 -3.23
C ALA A 167 -5.46 4.98 -3.44
N ARG A 168 -5.60 4.05 -2.49
CA ARG A 168 -6.61 2.99 -2.56
C ARG A 168 -8.02 3.54 -2.75
N GLN A 169 -8.28 4.67 -2.12
CA GLN A 169 -9.56 5.38 -2.14
C GLN A 169 -9.98 5.89 -3.54
N THR A 170 -9.03 6.01 -4.48
CA THR A 170 -9.34 6.47 -5.85
C THR A 170 -9.55 5.32 -6.84
N VAL A 171 -9.18 4.08 -6.44
CA VAL A 171 -9.07 2.96 -7.38
C VAL A 171 -10.42 2.53 -7.94
N ALA A 172 -11.45 2.40 -7.08
CA ALA A 172 -12.78 1.96 -7.52
C ALA A 172 -13.42 2.97 -8.48
N ALA A 173 -13.32 4.27 -8.19
CA ALA A 173 -13.81 5.32 -9.09
C ALA A 173 -13.10 5.29 -10.44
N THR A 174 -11.77 5.16 -10.44
CA THR A 174 -10.97 5.07 -11.66
C THR A 174 -11.35 3.83 -12.48
N HIS A 175 -11.55 2.68 -11.82
CA HIS A 175 -11.97 1.45 -12.48
C HIS A 175 -13.36 1.57 -13.11
N GLY A 176 -14.32 2.14 -12.38
CA GLY A 176 -15.68 2.34 -12.89
C GLY A 176 -15.73 3.25 -14.13
N LEU A 177 -14.92 4.31 -14.14
CA LEU A 177 -14.80 5.16 -15.34
C LEU A 177 -14.17 4.38 -16.50
N LEU A 178 -13.09 3.61 -16.26
CA LEU A 178 -12.48 2.79 -17.30
C LEU A 178 -13.46 1.78 -17.89
N GLN A 179 -14.27 1.11 -17.08
CA GLN A 179 -15.31 0.21 -17.57
C GLN A 179 -16.31 0.93 -18.49
N ILE A 180 -16.78 2.12 -18.11
CA ILE A 180 -17.72 2.89 -18.92
C ILE A 180 -17.10 3.31 -20.27
N ILE A 181 -15.81 3.69 -20.27
CA ILE A 181 -15.10 4.05 -21.48
C ILE A 181 -14.86 2.81 -22.35
N ASP A 182 -14.49 1.68 -21.77
CA ASP A 182 -14.25 0.42 -22.48
C ASP A 182 -15.56 -0.17 -23.06
N ASP A 183 -16.70 0.13 -22.44
CA ASP A 183 -18.05 -0.18 -22.97
C ASP A 183 -18.48 0.77 -24.12
N GLY A 184 -17.55 1.57 -24.67
CA GLY A 184 -17.77 2.37 -25.87
C GLY A 184 -18.15 3.83 -25.64
N VAL A 185 -17.94 4.39 -24.45
CA VAL A 185 -18.13 5.83 -24.19
C VAL A 185 -16.80 6.57 -24.36
N PRO A 186 -16.59 7.32 -25.48
CA PRO A 186 -15.34 8.04 -25.67
C PRO A 186 -15.16 9.15 -24.63
N GLY A 187 -13.90 9.38 -24.19
CA GLY A 187 -13.61 10.38 -23.17
C GLY A 187 -14.02 11.82 -23.55
N ASP A 188 -13.92 12.15 -24.81
CA ASP A 188 -14.32 13.46 -25.38
C ASP A 188 -15.84 13.68 -25.38
N ALA A 189 -16.63 12.61 -25.52
CA ALA A 189 -18.08 12.67 -25.44
C ALA A 189 -18.61 12.90 -24.02
N ILE A 190 -17.78 12.72 -22.98
CA ILE A 190 -18.16 12.88 -21.58
C ILE A 190 -18.33 14.37 -21.24
N THR A 191 -19.52 14.73 -20.79
CA THR A 191 -19.85 16.11 -20.39
C THR A 191 -19.75 16.32 -18.89
N ALA A 192 -20.06 15.30 -18.07
CA ALA A 192 -19.92 15.34 -16.61
C ALA A 192 -19.65 13.95 -16.04
N VAL A 193 -18.94 13.91 -14.91
CA VAL A 193 -18.69 12.71 -14.09
C VAL A 193 -19.04 13.02 -12.65
N GLU A 194 -19.90 12.23 -12.05
CA GLU A 194 -20.29 12.34 -10.65
C GLU A 194 -19.78 11.11 -9.90
N ILE A 195 -19.03 11.33 -8.81
CA ILE A 195 -18.43 10.27 -8.00
C ILE A 195 -19.02 10.30 -6.61
N GLY A 196 -19.67 9.19 -6.21
CA GLY A 196 -20.06 8.92 -4.83
C GLY A 196 -19.02 8.05 -4.15
N VAL A 197 -18.58 8.44 -2.93
CA VAL A 197 -17.64 7.67 -2.11
C VAL A 197 -18.04 7.66 -0.64
N PRO A 198 -17.67 6.65 0.15
CA PRO A 198 -17.86 6.66 1.59
C PRO A 198 -17.36 7.95 2.26
N PRO A 199 -18.15 8.58 3.16
CA PRO A 199 -17.79 9.83 3.82
C PRO A 199 -16.40 9.87 4.47
N PRO A 200 -15.89 8.79 5.13
CA PRO A 200 -14.64 8.86 5.88
C PRO A 200 -13.42 9.30 5.07
N TYR A 201 -13.36 8.96 3.77
CA TYR A 201 -12.20 9.32 2.97
C TYR A 201 -12.43 10.35 1.87
N LEU A 202 -13.63 10.93 1.79
CA LEU A 202 -13.96 11.97 0.81
C LEU A 202 -12.92 13.11 0.83
N ARG A 203 -12.64 13.63 2.02
CA ARG A 203 -11.70 14.77 2.19
C ARG A 203 -10.29 14.44 1.70
N MET A 204 -9.87 13.18 1.78
CA MET A 204 -8.54 12.75 1.37
C MET A 204 -8.34 12.78 -0.15
N ILE A 205 -9.42 12.58 -0.92
CA ILE A 205 -9.30 12.41 -2.38
C ILE A 205 -9.98 13.52 -3.19
N ASN A 206 -10.85 14.32 -2.56
CA ASN A 206 -11.57 15.40 -3.21
C ASN A 206 -10.80 16.71 -3.14
N HIS A 207 -9.71 16.78 -3.89
CA HIS A 207 -8.88 17.98 -4.02
C HIS A 207 -8.25 18.03 -5.42
N ASP A 208 -7.84 19.20 -5.84
CA ASP A 208 -7.05 19.39 -7.04
C ASP A 208 -5.58 19.02 -6.80
N VAL A 209 -4.79 18.97 -7.87
CA VAL A 209 -3.36 18.69 -7.77
C VAL A 209 -2.56 19.97 -7.54
N GLU A 210 -1.52 19.86 -6.75
CA GLU A 210 -0.58 20.95 -6.44
C GLU A 210 0.72 20.69 -7.17
N ALA A 211 1.22 21.69 -7.91
CA ALA A 211 2.48 21.58 -8.64
C ALA A 211 3.65 21.18 -7.71
N GLY A 212 4.42 20.18 -8.10
CA GLY A 212 5.54 19.68 -7.31
C GLY A 212 5.16 18.77 -6.14
N ASN A 213 3.89 18.71 -5.75
CA ASN A 213 3.42 17.82 -4.69
C ASN A 213 3.01 16.45 -5.24
N ARG A 214 3.96 15.52 -5.33
CA ARG A 214 3.71 14.16 -5.80
C ARG A 214 2.53 13.47 -5.09
N ALA A 215 2.36 13.71 -3.79
CA ALA A 215 1.27 13.10 -3.04
C ALA A 215 -0.09 13.55 -3.55
N SER A 216 -0.25 14.83 -3.94
CA SER A 216 -1.50 15.33 -4.48
C SER A 216 -1.91 14.63 -5.78
N TYR A 217 -0.96 14.32 -6.66
CA TYR A 217 -1.21 13.57 -7.90
C TYR A 217 -1.64 12.13 -7.64
N LEU A 218 -1.14 11.50 -6.57
CA LEU A 218 -1.51 10.13 -6.21
C LEU A 218 -2.85 10.03 -5.48
N THR A 219 -3.30 11.10 -4.85
CA THR A 219 -4.51 11.12 -4.02
C THR A 219 -5.69 11.84 -4.67
N SER A 220 -5.49 12.75 -5.62
CA SER A 220 -6.59 13.41 -6.33
C SER A 220 -7.37 12.44 -7.21
N VAL A 221 -8.62 12.14 -6.85
CA VAL A 221 -9.48 11.28 -7.68
C VAL A 221 -9.77 11.91 -9.04
N ARG A 222 -9.94 13.25 -9.11
CA ARG A 222 -10.16 13.97 -10.36
C ARG A 222 -9.01 13.76 -11.34
N PHE A 223 -7.78 13.89 -10.86
CA PHE A 223 -6.59 13.66 -11.68
C PHE A 223 -6.49 12.21 -12.15
N ARG A 224 -6.75 11.25 -11.25
CA ARG A 224 -6.71 9.81 -11.59
C ARG A 224 -7.73 9.44 -12.67
N LEU A 225 -8.93 9.98 -12.59
CA LEU A 225 -9.97 9.77 -13.60
C LEU A 225 -9.61 10.45 -14.94
N ALA A 226 -9.03 11.64 -14.89
CA ALA A 226 -8.59 12.32 -16.10
C ALA A 226 -7.46 11.54 -16.83
N LEU A 227 -6.51 10.97 -16.08
CA LEU A 227 -5.52 10.05 -16.67
C LEU A 227 -6.17 8.79 -17.26
N ALA A 228 -7.18 8.23 -16.59
CA ALA A 228 -7.91 7.07 -17.10
C ALA A 228 -8.58 7.35 -18.46
N ALA A 229 -9.06 8.58 -18.66
CA ALA A 229 -9.70 8.98 -19.90
C ALA A 229 -8.72 9.30 -21.03
N TYR A 230 -7.58 9.94 -20.74
CA TYR A 230 -6.73 10.53 -21.77
C TYR A 230 -5.29 10.02 -21.81
N ASP A 231 -4.78 9.44 -20.70
CA ASP A 231 -3.39 8.96 -20.64
C ASP A 231 -3.27 7.76 -19.69
N ARG A 232 -3.86 6.64 -20.06
CA ARG A 232 -3.92 5.41 -19.24
C ARG A 232 -2.54 4.87 -18.85
N ALA A 233 -1.52 5.09 -19.67
CA ALA A 233 -0.18 4.62 -19.39
C ALA A 233 0.39 5.27 -18.11
N ARG A 234 0.08 6.54 -17.87
CA ARG A 234 0.51 7.29 -16.69
C ARG A 234 -0.14 6.82 -15.38
N LEU A 235 -1.19 6.01 -15.44
CA LEU A 235 -1.74 5.37 -14.24
C LEU A 235 -0.70 4.46 -13.55
N TYR A 236 0.26 3.92 -14.30
CA TYR A 236 1.32 3.04 -13.78
C TYR A 236 2.57 3.79 -13.34
N ASP A 237 2.72 5.05 -13.73
CA ASP A 237 3.87 5.87 -13.43
C ASP A 237 3.73 6.53 -12.05
N VAL A 238 4.38 5.95 -11.06
CA VAL A 238 4.39 6.47 -9.69
C VAL A 238 5.21 7.75 -9.57
N GLY A 239 6.15 7.96 -10.47
CA GLY A 239 7.01 9.16 -10.53
C GLY A 239 6.40 10.32 -11.28
N TYR A 240 5.25 10.13 -11.95
CA TYR A 240 4.65 11.15 -12.79
C TYR A 240 4.17 12.36 -12.00
N VAL A 241 4.90 13.44 -12.15
CA VAL A 241 4.56 14.76 -11.61
C VAL A 241 4.76 15.75 -12.75
N PRO A 242 3.73 15.99 -13.58
CA PRO A 242 3.88 16.84 -14.73
C PRO A 242 4.14 18.29 -14.32
N GLN A 243 5.10 18.95 -14.97
CA GLN A 243 5.30 20.39 -14.84
C GLN A 243 4.10 21.17 -15.41
N GLN A 244 3.55 20.66 -16.52
CA GLN A 244 2.30 21.12 -17.10
C GLN A 244 1.41 19.93 -17.42
N MET A 245 0.16 19.96 -16.95
CA MET A 245 -0.85 19.01 -17.38
C MET A 245 -1.29 19.35 -18.81
N SER A 246 -1.60 18.32 -19.60
CA SER A 246 -2.23 18.54 -20.91
C SER A 246 -3.57 19.27 -20.77
N VAL A 247 -3.96 19.97 -21.81
CA VAL A 247 -5.21 20.75 -21.82
C VAL A 247 -6.42 19.84 -21.60
N GLU A 248 -6.41 18.65 -22.20
CA GLU A 248 -7.47 17.65 -22.13
C GLU A 248 -7.63 17.12 -20.70
N VAL A 249 -6.53 16.74 -20.04
CA VAL A 249 -6.52 16.26 -18.65
C VAL A 249 -7.07 17.35 -17.73
N LYS A 250 -6.59 18.60 -17.88
CA LYS A 250 -7.04 19.71 -17.05
C LYS A 250 -8.54 20.02 -17.27
N ALA A 251 -8.98 20.05 -18.53
CA ALA A 251 -10.39 20.29 -18.85
C ALA A 251 -11.29 19.17 -18.33
N PHE A 252 -10.87 17.92 -18.42
CA PHE A 252 -11.63 16.80 -17.91
C PHE A 252 -11.78 16.80 -16.39
N MET A 253 -10.73 17.17 -15.65
CA MET A 253 -10.81 17.32 -14.20
C MET A 253 -11.94 18.26 -13.75
N GLN A 254 -12.21 19.30 -14.51
CA GLN A 254 -13.29 20.27 -14.23
C GLN A 254 -14.70 19.70 -14.45
N LYS A 255 -14.83 18.60 -15.19
CA LYS A 255 -16.11 17.90 -15.41
C LYS A 255 -16.45 16.94 -14.26
N ILE A 256 -15.55 16.75 -13.27
CA ILE A 256 -15.70 15.75 -12.22
C ILE A 256 -16.12 16.38 -10.90
N SER A 257 -17.27 15.94 -10.40
CA SER A 257 -17.76 16.23 -9.05
C SER A 257 -17.59 15.00 -8.14
N VAL A 258 -17.27 15.23 -6.87
CA VAL A 258 -17.09 14.15 -5.89
C VAL A 258 -17.86 14.48 -4.64
N ALA A 259 -18.71 13.56 -4.19
CA ALA A 259 -19.58 13.73 -3.03
C ALA A 259 -19.52 12.51 -2.09
N ALA A 260 -19.91 12.74 -0.85
CA ALA A 260 -20.15 11.65 0.09
C ALA A 260 -21.41 10.88 -0.32
N ASP A 261 -21.32 9.57 -0.32
CA ASP A 261 -22.43 8.65 -0.48
C ASP A 261 -22.48 7.72 0.77
N PRO A 262 -23.35 8.04 1.75
CA PRO A 262 -23.46 7.23 2.96
C PRO A 262 -23.96 5.80 2.72
N GLU A 263 -24.66 5.51 1.62
CA GLU A 263 -25.12 4.16 1.31
C GLU A 263 -23.96 3.20 1.09
N LEU A 264 -22.80 3.71 0.68
CA LEU A 264 -21.60 2.92 0.46
C LEU A 264 -20.92 2.47 1.76
N LEU A 265 -21.34 3.00 2.92
CA LEU A 265 -20.80 2.59 4.23
C LEU A 265 -21.07 1.12 4.55
N VAL A 266 -22.08 0.50 3.99
CA VAL A 266 -22.38 -0.92 4.17
C VAL A 266 -21.21 -1.83 3.71
N HIS A 267 -20.41 -1.34 2.78
CA HIS A 267 -19.24 -2.06 2.25
C HIS A 267 -17.93 -1.68 2.93
N TYR A 268 -17.87 -0.50 3.57
CA TYR A 268 -16.66 0.02 4.20
C TYR A 268 -16.57 -0.43 5.67
N PRO A 269 -15.40 -0.79 6.22
CA PRO A 269 -14.06 -0.73 5.63
C PRO A 269 -13.60 -2.02 4.91
N LYS A 270 -14.45 -3.05 4.78
CA LYS A 270 -14.11 -4.32 4.13
C LYS A 270 -13.77 -4.14 2.65
N ALA A 271 -14.46 -3.23 1.99
CA ALA A 271 -14.19 -2.81 0.62
C ALA A 271 -14.06 -1.28 0.55
N TRP A 272 -13.56 -0.79 -0.58
CA TRP A 272 -13.35 0.64 -0.85
C TRP A 272 -14.17 1.05 -2.07
N PRO A 273 -15.52 1.09 -1.94
CA PRO A 273 -16.42 1.25 -3.06
C PRO A 273 -16.42 2.66 -3.63
N ALA A 274 -16.91 2.76 -4.86
CA ALA A 274 -17.29 4.02 -5.48
C ALA A 274 -18.49 3.82 -6.40
N LYS A 275 -19.36 4.83 -6.46
CA LYS A 275 -20.41 4.97 -7.46
C LYS A 275 -19.95 5.98 -8.50
N VAL A 276 -20.00 5.61 -9.77
CA VAL A 276 -19.55 6.45 -10.89
C VAL A 276 -20.72 6.67 -11.82
N VAL A 277 -21.10 7.93 -12.04
CA VAL A 277 -22.14 8.32 -12.99
C VAL A 277 -21.50 9.20 -14.06
N VAL A 278 -21.63 8.80 -15.31
CA VAL A 278 -21.09 9.51 -16.49
C VAL A 278 -22.24 10.00 -17.35
N ARG A 279 -22.19 11.28 -17.75
CA ARG A 279 -23.15 11.90 -18.65
C ARG A 279 -22.50 12.21 -19.99
N THR A 280 -23.21 11.87 -21.08
CA THR A 280 -22.83 12.18 -22.47
C THR A 280 -24.06 12.71 -23.21
N GLY A 281 -24.15 14.01 -23.44
CA GLY A 281 -25.38 14.60 -24.02
C GLY A 281 -26.60 14.21 -23.19
N SER A 282 -27.54 13.46 -23.80
CA SER A 282 -28.74 12.96 -23.12
C SER A 282 -28.57 11.60 -22.42
N ASN A 283 -27.44 10.92 -22.61
CA ASN A 283 -27.25 9.58 -22.07
C ASN A 283 -26.57 9.63 -20.69
N VAL A 284 -26.96 8.69 -19.83
CA VAL A 284 -26.37 8.49 -18.50
C VAL A 284 -25.91 7.03 -18.39
N ARG A 285 -24.69 6.83 -17.92
CA ARG A 285 -24.13 5.51 -17.58
C ARG A 285 -23.71 5.50 -16.11
N GLU A 286 -24.03 4.44 -15.42
CA GLU A 286 -23.71 4.29 -14.00
C GLU A 286 -22.98 2.98 -13.76
N ARG A 287 -22.02 3.00 -12.83
CA ARG A 287 -21.33 1.83 -12.28
C ARG A 287 -21.19 1.97 -10.77
N LEU A 288 -21.64 0.94 -10.05
CA LEU A 288 -21.27 0.72 -8.65
C LEU A 288 -20.10 -0.28 -8.62
N VAL A 289 -18.97 0.15 -8.12
CA VAL A 289 -17.74 -0.66 -8.01
C VAL A 289 -17.48 -0.93 -6.55
N ILE A 290 -17.60 -2.18 -6.13
CA ILE A 290 -17.33 -2.63 -4.75
C ILE A 290 -15.93 -3.24 -4.68
N ALA A 291 -15.58 -4.11 -5.63
CA ALA A 291 -14.29 -4.74 -5.75
C ALA A 291 -13.65 -4.43 -7.12
N VAL A 292 -12.34 -4.40 -7.16
CA VAL A 292 -11.55 -4.12 -8.37
C VAL A 292 -10.58 -5.26 -8.65
N PRO A 293 -10.08 -5.43 -9.88
CA PRO A 293 -9.03 -6.39 -10.18
C PRO A 293 -7.84 -6.22 -9.23
N GLY A 294 -7.40 -7.34 -8.65
CA GLY A 294 -6.36 -7.40 -7.61
C GLY A 294 -6.89 -7.34 -6.17
N ASP A 295 -8.19 -7.18 -5.95
CA ASP A 295 -8.82 -7.42 -4.64
C ASP A 295 -9.00 -8.93 -4.41
N PRO A 296 -9.15 -9.40 -3.15
CA PRO A 296 -9.36 -10.81 -2.84
C PRO A 296 -10.55 -11.45 -3.57
N GLN A 297 -11.58 -10.67 -3.87
CA GLN A 297 -12.76 -11.11 -4.63
C GLN A 297 -12.51 -11.23 -6.15
N GLN A 298 -11.47 -10.57 -6.65
CA GLN A 298 -11.04 -10.55 -8.05
C GLN A 298 -9.51 -10.61 -8.11
N PRO A 299 -8.89 -11.70 -7.62
CA PRO A 299 -7.44 -11.79 -7.48
C PRO A 299 -6.75 -11.73 -8.85
N PHE A 300 -5.57 -11.16 -8.88
CA PHE A 300 -4.72 -11.22 -10.06
C PHE A 300 -4.17 -12.63 -10.24
N ASP A 301 -4.26 -13.13 -11.46
CA ASP A 301 -3.48 -14.25 -11.92
C ASP A 301 -2.02 -13.86 -12.22
N GLU A 302 -1.21 -14.84 -12.58
CA GLU A 302 0.21 -14.62 -12.90
C GLU A 302 0.39 -13.66 -14.10
N GLN A 303 -0.48 -13.76 -15.11
CA GLN A 303 -0.43 -12.90 -16.29
C GLN A 303 -0.77 -11.44 -15.97
N ASN A 304 -1.73 -11.21 -15.09
CA ASN A 304 -2.06 -9.86 -14.61
C ASN A 304 -0.91 -9.23 -13.83
N ILE A 305 -0.25 -10.03 -12.96
CA ILE A 305 0.92 -9.57 -12.19
C ILE A 305 2.07 -9.24 -13.13
N GLU A 306 2.37 -10.12 -14.11
CA GLU A 306 3.41 -9.87 -15.10
C GLU A 306 3.12 -8.62 -15.93
N THR A 307 1.89 -8.48 -16.42
CA THR A 307 1.47 -7.30 -17.19
C THR A 307 1.66 -6.01 -16.40
N LYS A 308 1.26 -6.00 -15.13
CA LYS A 308 1.47 -4.86 -14.25
C LYS A 308 2.96 -4.58 -14.03
N PHE A 309 3.75 -5.62 -13.77
CA PHE A 309 5.19 -5.50 -13.58
C PHE A 309 5.86 -4.85 -14.79
N ARG A 310 5.58 -5.35 -16.00
CA ARG A 310 6.08 -4.78 -17.26
C ARG A 310 5.72 -3.31 -17.42
N ARG A 311 4.46 -2.94 -17.16
CA ARG A 311 3.98 -1.54 -17.28
C ARG A 311 4.67 -0.61 -16.30
N VAL A 312 4.86 -1.05 -15.04
CA VAL A 312 5.53 -0.25 -14.00
C VAL A 312 7.01 -0.06 -14.35
N LEU A 313 7.71 -1.09 -14.83
CA LEU A 313 9.12 -0.97 -15.24
C LEU A 313 9.29 -0.12 -16.50
N ALA A 314 8.41 -0.30 -17.48
CA ALA A 314 8.42 0.55 -18.69
C ALA A 314 8.21 2.03 -18.34
N SER A 315 7.32 2.35 -17.39
CA SER A 315 7.13 3.73 -16.95
C SER A 315 8.34 4.31 -16.23
N ALA A 316 9.20 3.47 -15.68
CA ALA A 316 10.46 3.85 -15.05
C ALA A 316 11.66 3.87 -16.02
N GLY A 317 11.44 3.62 -17.32
CA GLY A 317 12.50 3.61 -18.33
C GLY A 317 13.46 2.42 -18.19
N VAL A 318 12.96 1.28 -17.70
CA VAL A 318 13.77 0.06 -17.52
C VAL A 318 13.68 -0.79 -18.78
N ASP A 319 14.80 -1.01 -19.48
CA ASP A 319 14.85 -1.71 -20.76
C ASP A 319 14.95 -3.24 -20.62
N ASN A 320 15.56 -3.75 -19.55
CA ASN A 320 15.81 -5.19 -19.35
C ASN A 320 14.68 -5.90 -18.55
N VAL A 321 13.43 -5.61 -18.90
CA VAL A 321 12.24 -6.10 -18.18
C VAL A 321 12.17 -7.63 -18.11
N ASP A 322 12.55 -8.33 -19.20
CA ASP A 322 12.52 -9.81 -19.25
C ASP A 322 13.55 -10.44 -18.32
N GLU A 323 14.77 -9.87 -18.27
CA GLU A 323 15.81 -10.32 -17.31
C GLU A 323 15.33 -10.15 -15.86
N LEU A 324 14.73 -8.99 -15.56
CA LEU A 324 14.19 -8.72 -14.23
C LEU A 324 13.01 -9.63 -13.87
N LEU A 325 12.16 -9.95 -14.84
CA LEU A 325 11.04 -10.86 -14.65
C LEU A 325 11.51 -12.29 -14.39
N MET A 326 12.44 -12.79 -15.20
CA MET A 326 13.06 -14.11 -14.98
C MET A 326 13.78 -14.17 -13.63
N GLY A 327 14.52 -13.12 -13.28
CA GLY A 327 15.15 -13.00 -11.99
C GLY A 327 14.17 -12.97 -10.82
N SER A 328 13.01 -12.31 -10.96
CA SER A 328 11.97 -12.30 -9.93
C SER A 328 11.28 -13.65 -9.77
N ARG A 329 11.11 -14.41 -10.84
CA ARG A 329 10.59 -15.79 -10.81
C ARG A 329 11.58 -16.76 -10.17
N SER A 330 12.88 -16.59 -10.43
CA SER A 330 13.95 -17.33 -9.78
C SER A 330 14.27 -16.81 -8.37
N ALA A 331 13.78 -15.65 -8.00
CA ALA A 331 13.90 -15.06 -6.65
C ALA A 331 13.16 -15.86 -5.57
N CYS A 332 12.32 -16.79 -5.98
CA CYS A 332 11.88 -17.85 -5.10
C CYS A 332 13.01 -18.84 -4.73
N ASP A 333 14.16 -18.75 -5.39
CA ASP A 333 15.43 -19.27 -4.92
C ASP A 333 16.22 -18.06 -4.34
N PRO A 334 16.21 -17.85 -3.01
CA PRO A 334 16.85 -16.68 -2.38
C PRO A 334 18.36 -16.65 -2.57
N PHE A 335 18.94 -17.72 -3.09
CA PHE A 335 20.36 -17.88 -3.40
C PHE A 335 20.69 -17.64 -4.86
N SER A 336 19.69 -17.29 -5.71
CA SER A 336 20.03 -16.92 -7.06
C SER A 336 20.91 -15.66 -7.02
N LEU A 337 22.15 -15.81 -7.46
CA LEU A 337 23.08 -14.68 -7.64
C LEU A 337 22.42 -13.54 -8.43
N ALA A 338 21.44 -13.86 -9.27
CA ALA A 338 20.63 -12.95 -10.05
C ALA A 338 19.80 -12.00 -9.17
N LEU A 339 19.13 -12.47 -8.11
CA LEU A 339 18.37 -11.62 -7.21
C LEU A 339 19.27 -10.64 -6.45
N ILE A 340 20.39 -11.14 -5.90
CA ILE A 340 21.36 -10.30 -5.17
C ILE A 340 21.95 -9.24 -6.09
N GLN A 341 22.29 -9.61 -7.33
CA GLN A 341 22.80 -8.67 -8.33
C GLN A 341 21.74 -7.64 -8.72
N GLN A 342 20.46 -8.03 -8.85
CA GLN A 342 19.38 -7.12 -9.19
C GLN A 342 19.08 -6.14 -8.05
N ILE A 343 19.09 -6.59 -6.79
CA ILE A 343 18.95 -5.70 -5.64
C ILE A 343 20.11 -4.69 -5.60
N LYS A 344 21.33 -5.14 -5.87
CA LYS A 344 22.51 -4.26 -5.95
C LYS A 344 22.40 -3.27 -7.12
N ARG A 345 21.95 -3.71 -8.30
CA ARG A 345 21.71 -2.85 -9.48
C ARG A 345 20.59 -1.84 -9.22
N ALA A 346 19.47 -2.26 -8.66
CA ALA A 346 18.37 -1.37 -8.28
C ALA A 346 18.83 -0.29 -7.28
N ARG A 347 19.66 -0.66 -6.31
CA ARG A 347 20.30 0.29 -5.39
C ARG A 347 21.20 1.30 -6.11
N ALA A 348 22.02 0.84 -7.05
CA ALA A 348 22.91 1.71 -7.84
C ALA A 348 22.12 2.67 -8.73
N LEU A 349 21.01 2.22 -9.33
CA LEU A 349 20.12 3.05 -10.15
C LEU A 349 19.43 4.14 -9.30
N VAL A 350 18.95 3.81 -8.12
CA VAL A 350 18.35 4.79 -7.18
C VAL A 350 19.40 5.82 -6.75
N GLN A 351 20.65 5.41 -6.53
CA GLN A 351 21.75 6.33 -6.19
C GLN A 351 22.17 7.21 -7.37
N ALA A 352 22.16 6.66 -8.59
CA ALA A 352 22.52 7.39 -9.81
C ALA A 352 21.45 8.39 -10.29
N SER A 353 20.17 8.13 -9.98
CA SER A 353 19.05 9.01 -10.38
C SER A 353 18.92 10.27 -9.55
N GLY A 354 19.79 10.48 -8.54
CA GLY A 354 19.75 11.70 -7.71
C GLY A 354 18.44 11.90 -6.91
N VAL A 355 17.58 10.88 -6.88
CA VAL A 355 16.35 10.88 -6.07
C VAL A 355 16.72 10.40 -4.68
N GLY A 356 17.43 11.28 -3.97
CA GLY A 356 17.72 11.22 -2.55
C GLY A 356 16.85 12.21 -1.81
#